data_2cb40d252e08eb56e26d2af3bad61ed8
#
_entry.id   2cb40d252e08eb56e26d2af3bad61ed8
#
_cell.length_a   1.000
_cell.length_b   1.000
_cell.length_c   1.000
_cell.angle_alpha   90.00
_cell.angle_beta   90.00
_cell.angle_gamma   90.00
#
_symmetry.space_group_name_H-M   'P 1'
#
loop_
_entity.id
_entity.type
_entity.pdbx_description
1 polymer ?
#
loop_
_entity_poly.entity_id
_entity_poly.type
_entity_poly.pdbx_seq_one_letter_code
_entity_poly.pdbx_strand_id
1 'polypeptide(L)'
;GKTLKDLTVEKNVTVAGIWQDGGTKTATAATANEAAERTRITTKDIDRAIGVGGVFGVLSLQDDSCTVDTLNNAAEVCGNAYTGGVAGNLCGKSGTKPVLNNLNNTGSVLALAGYQGYTAGESCVLGQFFGGVAGMMKNAALTKSYSSTRSSLSENDVKTLIASGYGDGGTLSAASPLQGDFVGGLVGFGDGVTITDCKTGSGYVLGNTFVGGVVGGLSTGTVLSSGTQNSSHVFGHRYVGGVV
;
A
#
# COMPACT_ATOMS: atom_id res chain seq x y z
N GLY A 1 14.09 18.55 -17.48
CA GLY A 1 13.45 17.53 -16.67
C GLY A 1 13.93 16.13 -17.06
N LYS A 2 13.83 15.19 -16.16
CA LYS A 2 14.13 13.76 -16.43
C LYS A 2 12.82 13.04 -16.71
N THR A 3 12.86 12.14 -17.70
CA THR A 3 11.71 11.32 -18.09
C THR A 3 11.95 9.87 -17.71
N LEU A 4 10.97 9.28 -17.05
CA LEU A 4 10.91 7.88 -16.70
C LEU A 4 9.61 7.31 -17.27
N LYS A 5 9.72 6.44 -18.27
CA LYS A 5 8.54 5.93 -18.96
C LYS A 5 8.76 4.55 -19.56
N ASP A 6 7.63 3.90 -19.91
CA ASP A 6 7.59 2.64 -20.66
C ASP A 6 8.34 1.50 -19.97
N LEU A 7 8.24 1.41 -18.63
CA LEU A 7 8.82 0.31 -17.86
C LEU A 7 7.74 -0.72 -17.51
N THR A 8 8.06 -1.99 -17.71
CA THR A 8 7.14 -3.10 -17.42
C THR A 8 7.84 -4.19 -16.64
N VAL A 9 7.18 -4.68 -15.59
CA VAL A 9 7.52 -5.91 -14.89
C VAL A 9 6.50 -6.97 -15.26
N GLU A 10 6.98 -8.05 -15.82
CA GLU A 10 6.17 -9.09 -16.46
C GLU A 10 5.46 -10.00 -15.45
N LYS A 11 4.44 -10.69 -15.94
CA LYS A 11 3.73 -11.73 -15.23
C LYS A 11 4.68 -12.89 -14.88
N ASN A 12 4.40 -13.59 -13.78
CA ASN A 12 5.20 -14.70 -13.25
C ASN A 12 6.55 -14.30 -12.63
N VAL A 13 6.73 -13.02 -12.34
CA VAL A 13 7.79 -12.52 -11.47
C VAL A 13 7.20 -12.32 -10.07
N THR A 14 7.98 -12.59 -9.04
CA THR A 14 7.67 -12.22 -7.66
C THR A 14 8.68 -11.21 -7.17
N VAL A 15 8.21 -10.07 -6.70
CA VAL A 15 9.04 -9.07 -6.01
C VAL A 15 8.69 -9.13 -4.54
N ALA A 16 9.65 -9.51 -3.71
CA ALA A 16 9.45 -9.64 -2.27
C ALA A 16 10.50 -8.84 -1.49
N GLY A 17 10.06 -8.18 -0.45
CA GLY A 17 10.95 -7.43 0.44
C GLY A 17 10.40 -7.37 1.86
N ILE A 18 11.30 -7.48 2.83
CA ILE A 18 11.00 -7.36 4.24
C ILE A 18 11.83 -6.21 4.78
N TRP A 19 11.13 -5.22 5.33
CA TRP A 19 11.78 -4.17 6.06
C TRP A 19 11.93 -4.56 7.53
N GLN A 20 13.14 -4.42 8.05
CA GLN A 20 13.48 -4.60 9.45
C GLN A 20 14.03 -3.28 9.98
N ASP A 21 13.53 -2.84 11.12
CA ASP A 21 14.20 -1.76 11.84
C ASP A 21 15.55 -2.29 12.35
N GLY A 22 16.66 -1.79 11.79
CA GLY A 22 18.01 -2.29 12.02
C GLY A 22 18.58 -2.05 13.44
N GLY A 23 17.70 -1.88 14.42
CA GLY A 23 18.06 -1.84 15.82
C GLY A 23 17.94 -3.21 16.46
N THR A 24 19.02 -3.75 17.00
CA THR A 24 19.01 -4.80 18.01
C THR A 24 18.24 -4.31 19.24
N LYS A 25 16.92 -4.28 19.16
CA LYS A 25 16.09 -4.08 20.34
C LYS A 25 15.82 -5.46 20.94
N THR A 26 16.43 -5.72 22.08
CA THR A 26 16.02 -6.80 22.96
C THR A 26 14.50 -6.67 23.16
N ALA A 27 13.77 -7.72 22.86
CA ALA A 27 12.32 -7.72 22.99
C ALA A 27 11.92 -7.49 24.44
N THR A 28 11.62 -6.27 24.76
CA THR A 28 10.82 -5.95 25.95
C THR A 28 9.37 -5.99 25.52
N ALA A 29 8.51 -6.62 26.30
CA ALA A 29 7.09 -6.67 26.02
C ALA A 29 6.58 -5.26 25.66
N ALA A 30 5.89 -5.15 24.53
CA ALA A 30 5.41 -3.86 24.04
C ALA A 30 4.55 -3.19 25.12
N THR A 31 4.95 -2.02 25.56
CA THR A 31 4.16 -1.23 26.49
C THR A 31 2.94 -0.65 25.76
N ALA A 32 1.90 -0.26 26.49
CA ALA A 32 0.72 0.37 25.90
C ALA A 32 1.06 1.62 25.06
N ASN A 33 2.16 2.31 25.39
CA ASN A 33 2.65 3.47 24.65
C ASN A 33 3.28 3.07 23.30
N GLU A 34 3.97 1.94 23.22
CA GLU A 34 4.54 1.44 21.95
C GLU A 34 3.44 0.95 21.00
N ALA A 35 2.36 0.39 21.53
CA ALA A 35 1.18 0.07 20.74
C ALA A 35 0.49 1.33 20.19
N ALA A 36 0.46 2.42 20.95
CA ALA A 36 -0.06 3.72 20.50
C ALA A 36 0.87 4.41 19.50
N GLU A 37 2.18 4.24 19.62
CA GLU A 37 3.15 4.75 18.65
C GLU A 37 3.12 3.99 17.32
N ARG A 38 2.75 2.72 17.32
CA ARG A 38 2.57 1.94 16.08
C ARG A 38 1.44 2.45 15.18
N THR A 39 0.46 3.11 15.77
CA THR A 39 -0.65 3.77 15.05
C THR A 39 -0.33 5.23 14.71
N ARG A 40 0.75 5.77 15.21
CA ARG A 40 1.13 7.15 14.96
C ARG A 40 2.01 7.23 13.72
N ILE A 41 1.40 7.60 12.59
CA ILE A 41 2.14 8.02 11.41
C ILE A 41 2.87 9.31 11.78
N THR A 42 4.15 9.19 12.04
CA THR A 42 4.98 10.39 12.20
C THR A 42 5.48 10.80 10.83
N THR A 43 5.59 12.09 10.59
CA THR A 43 6.19 12.63 9.36
C THR A 43 7.62 12.11 9.14
N LYS A 44 8.27 11.61 10.17
CA LYS A 44 9.59 10.95 10.08
C LYS A 44 9.56 9.59 9.39
N ASP A 45 8.44 8.86 9.48
CA ASP A 45 8.32 7.55 8.82
C ASP A 45 8.13 7.70 7.30
N ILE A 46 7.63 8.85 6.87
CA ILE A 46 7.41 9.18 5.46
C ILE A 46 8.72 9.48 4.72
N ASP A 47 9.71 9.98 5.42
CA ASP A 47 11.02 10.36 4.85
C ASP A 47 12.01 9.17 4.82
N ARG A 48 11.63 8.01 5.34
CA ARG A 48 12.45 6.81 5.25
C ARG A 48 12.43 6.27 3.81
N ALA A 49 13.59 6.07 3.24
CA ALA A 49 13.77 5.51 1.91
C ALA A 49 13.56 3.99 1.93
N ILE A 50 12.37 3.54 2.31
CA ILE A 50 11.98 2.13 2.35
C ILE A 50 10.73 1.90 1.52
N GLY A 51 10.67 0.76 0.88
CA GLY A 51 9.48 0.35 0.14
C GLY A 51 9.73 -0.90 -0.70
N VAL A 52 8.65 -1.60 -0.98
CA VAL A 52 8.62 -2.74 -1.88
C VAL A 52 7.64 -2.44 -3.00
N GLY A 53 8.11 -2.42 -4.22
CA GLY A 53 7.27 -2.15 -5.39
C GLY A 53 7.69 -2.98 -6.58
N GLY A 54 6.76 -3.30 -7.43
CA GLY A 54 7.03 -4.11 -8.61
C GLY A 54 8.04 -3.46 -9.54
N VAL A 55 7.98 -2.14 -9.71
CA VAL A 55 8.91 -1.38 -10.55
C VAL A 55 9.95 -0.65 -9.70
N PHE A 56 9.53 -0.01 -8.61
CA PHE A 56 10.42 0.73 -7.70
C PHE A 56 10.11 0.44 -6.24
N GLY A 57 11.14 0.14 -5.45
CA GLY A 57 11.00 0.16 -4.00
C GLY A 57 10.68 1.58 -3.51
N VAL A 58 11.49 2.55 -3.93
CA VAL A 58 11.31 3.98 -3.65
C VAL A 58 11.49 4.80 -4.93
N LEU A 59 10.56 5.69 -5.19
CA LEU A 59 10.65 6.67 -6.27
C LEU A 59 10.59 8.08 -5.68
N SER A 60 11.72 8.81 -5.70
CA SER A 60 11.82 10.17 -5.20
C SER A 60 11.97 11.16 -6.35
N LEU A 61 11.03 12.09 -6.46
CA LEU A 61 10.95 13.09 -7.51
C LEU A 61 11.30 14.47 -6.93
N GLN A 62 12.31 15.11 -7.49
CA GLN A 62 12.91 16.32 -6.93
C GLN A 62 12.28 17.62 -7.41
N ASP A 63 11.56 17.59 -8.51
CA ASP A 63 10.91 18.77 -9.09
C ASP A 63 9.71 18.39 -9.99
N ASP A 64 8.91 19.37 -10.35
CA ASP A 64 7.71 19.20 -11.19
C ASP A 64 8.03 18.92 -12.68
N SER A 65 9.28 19.09 -13.09
CA SER A 65 9.71 18.78 -14.45
C SER A 65 10.00 17.29 -14.69
N CYS A 66 10.01 16.50 -13.63
CA CYS A 66 10.10 15.04 -13.71
C CYS A 66 8.83 14.48 -14.32
N THR A 67 8.95 13.76 -15.41
CA THR A 67 7.83 13.06 -16.06
C THR A 67 7.92 11.58 -15.73
N VAL A 68 6.84 11.05 -15.17
CA VAL A 68 6.68 9.61 -14.95
C VAL A 68 5.42 9.18 -15.68
N ASP A 69 5.57 8.27 -16.64
CA ASP A 69 4.47 7.84 -17.48
C ASP A 69 4.63 6.38 -17.90
N THR A 70 3.51 5.68 -17.95
CA THR A 70 3.43 4.30 -18.43
C THR A 70 4.37 3.35 -17.71
N LEU A 71 4.10 3.17 -16.41
CA LEU A 71 4.75 2.15 -15.59
C LEU A 71 3.76 1.01 -15.35
N ASN A 72 4.14 -0.20 -15.73
CA ASN A 72 3.28 -1.35 -15.64
C ASN A 72 3.89 -2.44 -14.74
N ASN A 73 3.09 -2.96 -13.83
CA ASN A 73 3.43 -4.14 -13.06
C ASN A 73 2.41 -5.25 -13.28
N ALA A 74 2.86 -6.42 -13.64
CA ALA A 74 2.06 -7.64 -13.67
C ALA A 74 2.56 -8.70 -12.70
N ALA A 75 3.66 -8.43 -12.01
CA ALA A 75 4.25 -9.31 -11.00
C ALA A 75 3.43 -9.33 -9.70
N GLU A 76 3.59 -10.40 -8.94
CA GLU A 76 3.18 -10.43 -7.55
C GLU A 76 4.18 -9.64 -6.69
N VAL A 77 3.69 -8.75 -5.84
CA VAL A 77 4.50 -7.93 -4.95
C VAL A 77 4.14 -8.24 -3.50
N CYS A 78 5.13 -8.67 -2.73
CA CYS A 78 4.97 -9.10 -1.35
C CYS A 78 5.84 -8.26 -0.42
N GLY A 79 5.26 -7.65 0.60
CA GLY A 79 6.03 -6.86 1.57
C GLY A 79 5.33 -6.74 2.92
N ASN A 80 6.07 -6.30 3.92
CA ASN A 80 5.53 -6.08 5.27
C ASN A 80 5.25 -4.62 5.60
N ALA A 81 5.74 -3.69 4.78
CA ALA A 81 5.48 -2.25 4.92
C ALA A 81 5.74 -1.53 3.60
N TYR A 82 5.07 -0.39 3.38
CA TYR A 82 5.27 0.45 2.20
C TYR A 82 5.30 -0.36 0.90
N THR A 83 4.24 -1.13 0.68
CA THR A 83 4.18 -2.09 -0.42
C THR A 83 3.18 -1.62 -1.46
N GLY A 84 3.63 -1.49 -2.69
CA GLY A 84 2.77 -1.09 -3.81
C GLY A 84 3.05 -1.88 -5.08
N GLY A 85 2.03 -2.07 -5.90
CA GLY A 85 2.19 -2.81 -7.15
C GLY A 85 3.20 -2.18 -8.09
N VAL A 86 3.26 -0.86 -8.17
CA VAL A 86 4.24 -0.12 -8.98
C VAL A 86 5.37 0.40 -8.11
N ALA A 87 5.06 1.13 -7.05
CA ALA A 87 6.05 1.71 -6.16
C ALA A 87 5.70 1.48 -4.68
N GLY A 88 6.66 1.10 -3.88
CA GLY A 88 6.48 0.98 -2.43
C GLY A 88 6.23 2.34 -1.79
N ASN A 89 7.15 3.26 -2.00
CA ASN A 89 7.08 4.64 -1.52
C ASN A 89 7.35 5.61 -2.68
N LEU A 90 6.44 6.55 -2.87
CA LEU A 90 6.49 7.53 -3.95
C LEU A 90 6.42 8.94 -3.37
N CYS A 91 7.51 9.70 -3.49
CA CYS A 91 7.63 11.00 -2.86
C CYS A 91 8.03 12.09 -3.85
N GLY A 92 7.22 13.14 -3.96
CA GLY A 92 7.63 14.43 -4.49
C GLY A 92 8.33 15.28 -3.42
N LYS A 93 9.24 16.13 -3.83
CA LYS A 93 9.87 17.10 -2.95
C LYS A 93 8.81 18.04 -2.36
N SER A 94 9.01 18.48 -1.12
CA SER A 94 8.12 19.48 -0.51
C SER A 94 8.02 20.73 -1.36
N GLY A 95 6.80 21.22 -1.56
CA GLY A 95 6.52 22.38 -2.43
C GLY A 95 6.42 22.08 -3.92
N THR A 96 6.63 20.83 -4.33
CA THR A 96 6.40 20.37 -5.70
C THR A 96 5.21 19.40 -5.76
N LYS A 97 4.67 19.17 -6.95
CA LYS A 97 3.61 18.20 -7.17
C LYS A 97 3.77 17.52 -8.54
N PRO A 98 4.85 16.75 -8.72
CA PRO A 98 5.09 16.05 -9.99
C PRO A 98 3.90 15.17 -10.36
N VAL A 99 3.61 15.10 -11.65
CA VAL A 99 2.48 14.35 -12.18
C VAL A 99 2.97 12.99 -12.69
N LEU A 100 2.31 11.94 -12.19
CA LEU A 100 2.55 10.57 -12.62
C LEU A 100 1.32 10.08 -13.38
N ASN A 101 1.53 9.66 -14.61
CA ASN A 101 0.48 9.19 -15.50
C ASN A 101 0.59 7.69 -15.76
N ASN A 102 -0.55 7.02 -15.92
CA ASN A 102 -0.60 5.64 -16.43
C ASN A 102 0.26 4.66 -15.60
N LEU A 103 0.19 4.76 -14.27
CA LEU A 103 0.78 3.77 -13.39
C LEU A 103 -0.20 2.62 -13.20
N ASN A 104 0.11 1.47 -13.79
CA ASN A 104 -0.83 0.36 -13.87
C ASN A 104 -0.29 -0.87 -13.14
N ASN A 105 -1.14 -1.44 -12.31
CA ASN A 105 -0.86 -2.72 -11.65
C ASN A 105 -1.92 -3.74 -12.01
N THR A 106 -1.50 -4.85 -12.58
CA THR A 106 -2.34 -6.02 -12.85
C THR A 106 -1.93 -7.25 -12.03
N GLY A 107 -0.84 -7.12 -11.26
CA GLY A 107 -0.37 -8.13 -10.32
C GLY A 107 -1.06 -8.02 -8.95
N SER A 108 -0.83 -9.01 -8.11
CA SER A 108 -1.29 -9.02 -6.73
C SER A 108 -0.33 -8.24 -5.83
N VAL A 109 -0.86 -7.55 -4.82
CA VAL A 109 -0.07 -6.94 -3.75
C VAL A 109 -0.47 -7.62 -2.45
N LEU A 110 0.50 -8.24 -1.77
CA LEU A 110 0.27 -9.07 -0.60
C LEU A 110 1.03 -8.53 0.61
N ALA A 111 0.34 -8.45 1.73
CA ALA A 111 0.97 -8.21 3.02
C ALA A 111 1.62 -9.50 3.51
N LEU A 112 2.93 -9.49 3.69
CA LEU A 112 3.65 -10.57 4.36
C LEU A 112 3.43 -10.44 5.86
N ALA A 113 2.54 -11.27 6.38
CA ALA A 113 2.42 -11.46 7.79
C ALA A 113 3.46 -12.47 8.26
N GLY A 114 4.29 -12.06 9.22
CA GLY A 114 5.17 -12.97 9.92
C GLY A 114 5.91 -13.92 8.97
N TYR A 115 6.87 -13.42 8.24
CA TYR A 115 7.77 -14.29 7.48
C TYR A 115 8.28 -15.41 8.41
N GLN A 116 8.14 -16.66 7.94
CA GLN A 116 8.69 -17.81 8.67
C GLN A 116 10.21 -17.65 8.75
N GLY A 117 10.70 -17.29 9.90
CA GLY A 117 12.11 -16.95 10.14
C GLY A 117 12.24 -15.84 11.19
N TYR A 118 11.14 -15.16 11.51
CA TYR A 118 11.09 -14.25 12.64
C TYR A 118 10.96 -15.01 13.95
N THR A 119 11.96 -14.89 14.80
CA THR A 119 11.84 -15.28 16.20
C THR A 119 10.92 -14.28 16.90
N ALA A 120 9.97 -14.77 17.67
CA ALA A 120 9.11 -13.94 18.50
C ALA A 120 9.99 -12.98 19.32
N GLY A 121 9.91 -11.69 19.04
CA GLY A 121 10.73 -10.68 19.73
C GLY A 121 11.43 -9.68 18.82
N GLU A 122 11.48 -9.90 17.52
CA GLU A 122 12.00 -8.90 16.59
C GLU A 122 10.89 -7.90 16.24
N SER A 123 11.14 -6.61 16.44
CA SER A 123 10.18 -5.58 16.08
C SER A 123 10.20 -5.35 14.57
N CYS A 124 9.27 -5.96 13.85
CA CYS A 124 8.95 -5.55 12.49
C CYS A 124 7.72 -4.64 12.53
N VAL A 125 7.73 -3.62 11.69
CA VAL A 125 6.51 -2.86 11.40
C VAL A 125 5.64 -3.75 10.54
N LEU A 126 4.69 -4.42 11.17
CA LEU A 126 3.77 -5.31 10.48
C LEU A 126 2.67 -4.49 9.81
N GLY A 127 2.53 -4.67 8.53
CA GLY A 127 1.27 -4.41 7.86
C GLY A 127 0.89 -2.95 7.64
N GLN A 128 1.82 -2.03 7.41
CA GLN A 128 1.49 -0.63 7.12
C GLN A 128 1.64 -0.30 5.63
N PHE A 129 0.68 0.46 5.11
CA PHE A 129 0.69 1.10 3.79
C PHE A 129 0.79 0.14 2.61
N PHE A 130 -0.35 -0.40 2.22
CA PHE A 130 -0.47 -1.27 1.05
C PHE A 130 -1.36 -0.62 0.00
N GLY A 131 -0.87 -0.53 -1.22
CA GLY A 131 -1.63 0.03 -2.33
C GLY A 131 -1.43 -0.74 -3.62
N GLY A 132 -2.46 -0.81 -4.43
CA GLY A 132 -2.35 -1.46 -5.72
C GLY A 132 -1.36 -0.80 -6.67
N VAL A 133 -1.18 0.52 -6.56
CA VAL A 133 -0.17 1.29 -7.30
C VAL A 133 0.97 1.70 -6.38
N ALA A 134 0.67 2.35 -5.27
CA ALA A 134 1.69 2.82 -4.34
C ALA A 134 1.30 2.49 -2.89
N GLY A 135 2.24 1.95 -2.11
CA GLY A 135 2.03 1.75 -0.68
C GLY A 135 1.82 3.08 0.02
N MET A 136 2.72 4.01 -0.22
CA MET A 136 2.62 5.38 0.24
C MET A 136 2.91 6.35 -0.88
N MET A 137 2.21 7.49 -0.87
CA MET A 137 2.41 8.57 -1.83
C MET A 137 2.41 9.93 -1.12
N LYS A 138 3.39 10.78 -1.42
CA LYS A 138 3.51 12.11 -0.82
C LYS A 138 3.85 13.18 -1.86
N ASN A 139 3.23 14.37 -1.74
CA ASN A 139 3.51 15.55 -2.57
C ASN A 139 3.56 15.25 -4.07
N ALA A 140 2.59 14.52 -4.59
CA ALA A 140 2.56 14.12 -6.00
C ALA A 140 1.12 14.02 -6.52
N ALA A 141 0.95 14.03 -7.83
CA ALA A 141 -0.34 13.80 -8.48
C ALA A 141 -0.32 12.48 -9.26
N LEU A 142 -1.32 11.65 -9.02
CA LEU A 142 -1.53 10.39 -9.74
C LEU A 142 -2.71 10.57 -10.70
N THR A 143 -2.49 10.29 -11.98
CA THR A 143 -3.52 10.46 -12.99
C THR A 143 -3.63 9.25 -13.90
N LYS A 144 -4.84 8.97 -14.40
CA LYS A 144 -5.11 7.91 -15.40
C LYS A 144 -4.51 6.56 -15.04
N SER A 145 -4.42 6.26 -13.74
CA SER A 145 -3.76 5.06 -13.24
C SER A 145 -4.77 4.00 -12.85
N TYR A 146 -4.33 2.75 -12.88
CA TYR A 146 -5.21 1.60 -12.71
C TYR A 146 -4.58 0.53 -11.81
N SER A 147 -5.42 -0.11 -11.00
CA SER A 147 -5.03 -1.34 -10.30
C SER A 147 -6.16 -2.38 -10.43
N SER A 148 -5.79 -3.60 -10.83
CA SER A 148 -6.76 -4.69 -10.92
C SER A 148 -7.27 -5.17 -9.56
N THR A 149 -6.65 -4.76 -8.46
CA THR A 149 -6.97 -5.21 -7.10
C THR A 149 -7.10 -6.73 -6.97
N ARG A 150 -6.33 -7.46 -7.77
CA ARG A 150 -6.34 -8.92 -7.73
C ARG A 150 -5.79 -9.40 -6.40
N SER A 151 -6.59 -10.23 -5.75
CA SER A 151 -6.13 -11.07 -4.66
C SER A 151 -5.82 -12.46 -5.22
N SER A 152 -4.88 -13.17 -4.65
CA SER A 152 -4.68 -14.60 -4.90
C SER A 152 -5.82 -15.46 -4.32
N LEU A 153 -6.72 -14.84 -3.55
CA LEU A 153 -7.87 -15.50 -2.95
C LEU A 153 -9.01 -15.66 -3.97
N SER A 154 -9.62 -16.81 -3.97
CA SER A 154 -10.88 -17.02 -4.68
C SER A 154 -12.04 -16.28 -3.96
N GLU A 155 -13.15 -16.06 -4.67
CA GLU A 155 -14.35 -15.48 -4.06
C GLU A 155 -14.85 -16.32 -2.87
N ASN A 156 -14.71 -17.64 -2.92
CA ASN A 156 -15.09 -18.51 -1.82
C ASN A 156 -14.16 -18.36 -0.62
N ASP A 157 -12.86 -18.17 -0.84
CA ASP A 157 -11.92 -17.90 0.25
C ASP A 157 -12.27 -16.58 0.95
N VAL A 158 -12.61 -15.54 0.20
CA VAL A 158 -13.04 -14.26 0.75
C VAL A 158 -14.33 -14.42 1.55
N LYS A 159 -15.32 -15.13 1.02
CA LYS A 159 -16.58 -15.41 1.73
C LYS A 159 -16.33 -16.21 3.02
N THR A 160 -15.44 -17.19 2.97
CA THR A 160 -15.06 -17.99 4.14
C THR A 160 -14.36 -17.13 5.19
N LEU A 161 -13.48 -16.24 4.80
CA LEU A 161 -12.83 -15.28 5.69
C LEU A 161 -13.84 -14.35 6.38
N ILE A 162 -14.81 -13.86 5.62
CA ILE A 162 -15.88 -13.01 6.17
C ILE A 162 -16.74 -13.82 7.15
N ALA A 163 -17.09 -15.04 6.81
CA ALA A 163 -17.93 -15.91 7.64
C ALA A 163 -17.22 -16.45 8.89
N SER A 164 -15.90 -16.63 8.83
CA SER A 164 -15.13 -17.24 9.93
C SER A 164 -14.77 -16.31 11.07
N GLY A 165 -15.22 -15.06 11.05
CA GLY A 165 -15.18 -14.27 12.25
C GLY A 165 -14.48 -12.91 12.17
N TYR A 166 -15.06 -12.03 11.45
CA TYR A 166 -14.98 -10.61 11.81
C TYR A 166 -15.82 -10.31 13.07
N GLY A 167 -15.78 -11.22 14.05
CA GLY A 167 -16.39 -11.00 15.35
C GLY A 167 -15.43 -10.26 16.28
N ASP A 168 -15.96 -9.36 17.09
CA ASP A 168 -15.23 -8.69 18.17
C ASP A 168 -14.43 -9.73 18.99
N GLY A 169 -13.12 -9.64 18.95
CA GLY A 169 -12.22 -10.48 19.73
C GLY A 169 -11.52 -11.62 18.97
N GLY A 170 -11.75 -11.80 17.68
CA GLY A 170 -11.00 -12.76 16.88
C GLY A 170 -9.54 -12.34 16.72
N THR A 171 -8.61 -13.14 17.23
CA THR A 171 -7.19 -12.96 16.95
C THR A 171 -6.96 -13.34 15.49
N LEU A 172 -6.63 -12.37 14.64
CA LEU A 172 -6.19 -12.66 13.27
C LEU A 172 -4.96 -13.55 13.37
N SER A 173 -5.05 -14.75 12.81
CA SER A 173 -3.89 -15.64 12.76
C SER A 173 -2.82 -15.02 11.85
N ALA A 174 -1.56 -15.36 12.09
CA ALA A 174 -0.42 -14.89 11.28
C ALA A 174 -0.54 -15.21 9.77
N ALA A 175 -1.47 -16.04 9.39
CA ALA A 175 -1.79 -16.43 8.01
C ALA A 175 -3.02 -15.71 7.43
N SER A 176 -3.58 -14.72 8.13
CA SER A 176 -4.75 -14.00 7.63
C SER A 176 -4.36 -13.05 6.50
N PRO A 177 -4.98 -13.12 5.32
CA PRO A 177 -4.75 -12.18 4.22
C PRO A 177 -5.27 -10.76 4.52
N LEU A 178 -5.91 -10.57 5.66
CA LEU A 178 -6.45 -9.30 6.13
C LEU A 178 -5.46 -8.58 7.06
N GLN A 179 -4.19 -8.71 6.78
CA GLN A 179 -3.14 -8.02 7.50
C GLN A 179 -2.74 -6.81 6.69
N GLY A 180 -2.84 -5.68 7.27
CA GLY A 180 -2.44 -4.43 6.67
C GLY A 180 -3.29 -3.30 7.21
N ASP A 181 -2.61 -2.29 7.68
CA ASP A 181 -3.22 -1.01 8.01
C ASP A 181 -2.99 -0.07 6.84
N PHE A 182 -3.93 0.81 6.58
CA PHE A 182 -3.90 1.72 5.42
C PHE A 182 -3.77 0.97 4.09
N VAL A 183 -4.78 0.20 3.78
CA VAL A 183 -4.85 -0.58 2.54
C VAL A 183 -5.77 0.10 1.54
N GLY A 184 -5.24 0.45 0.39
CA GLY A 184 -6.00 1.08 -0.69
C GLY A 184 -5.89 0.35 -2.01
N GLY A 185 -6.95 0.35 -2.79
CA GLY A 185 -6.94 -0.26 -4.13
C GLY A 185 -5.94 0.39 -5.08
N LEU A 186 -5.63 1.67 -4.88
CA LEU A 186 -4.56 2.38 -5.60
C LEU A 186 -3.44 2.80 -4.66
N VAL A 187 -3.74 3.49 -3.57
CA VAL A 187 -2.75 4.07 -2.66
C VAL A 187 -3.07 3.69 -1.23
N GLY A 188 -2.11 3.13 -0.51
CA GLY A 188 -2.28 2.80 0.91
C GLY A 188 -2.49 4.05 1.76
N PHE A 189 -1.57 5.00 1.68
CA PHE A 189 -1.68 6.29 2.36
C PHE A 189 -1.22 7.44 1.48
N GLY A 190 -2.01 8.51 1.44
CA GLY A 190 -1.74 9.72 0.67
C GLY A 190 -1.53 10.96 1.56
N ASP A 191 -0.41 11.67 1.38
CA ASP A 191 -0.09 12.92 2.05
C ASP A 191 0.18 14.05 1.06
N GLY A 192 -0.68 15.06 1.00
CA GLY A 192 -0.58 16.16 0.05
C GLY A 192 -0.69 15.71 -1.42
N VAL A 193 -1.44 14.65 -1.71
CA VAL A 193 -1.57 14.06 -3.06
C VAL A 193 -2.81 14.55 -3.79
N THR A 194 -2.80 14.42 -5.11
CA THR A 194 -3.99 14.57 -5.96
C THR A 194 -4.16 13.27 -6.76
N ILE A 195 -5.36 12.71 -6.77
CA ILE A 195 -5.69 11.50 -7.52
C ILE A 195 -6.87 11.82 -8.44
N THR A 196 -6.64 11.70 -9.76
CA THR A 196 -7.61 12.10 -10.79
C THR A 196 -7.69 11.05 -11.89
N ASP A 197 -8.90 10.75 -12.35
CA ASP A 197 -9.16 9.79 -13.44
C ASP A 197 -8.52 8.40 -13.21
N CYS A 198 -8.42 7.99 -11.95
CA CYS A 198 -7.83 6.71 -11.57
C CYS A 198 -8.92 5.69 -11.27
N LYS A 199 -8.63 4.40 -11.51
CA LYS A 199 -9.63 3.35 -11.36
C LYS A 199 -9.07 2.11 -10.69
N THR A 200 -9.89 1.47 -9.87
CA THR A 200 -9.67 0.08 -9.49
C THR A 200 -10.51 -0.86 -10.35
N GLY A 201 -9.99 -2.04 -10.65
CA GLY A 201 -10.73 -3.08 -11.35
C GLY A 201 -11.64 -3.88 -10.42
N SER A 202 -12.40 -4.79 -11.01
CA SER A 202 -13.19 -5.77 -10.26
C SER A 202 -12.27 -6.77 -9.58
N GLY A 203 -12.16 -6.69 -8.27
CA GLY A 203 -11.32 -7.55 -7.44
C GLY A 203 -11.58 -7.30 -5.98
N TYR A 204 -10.58 -7.49 -5.15
CA TYR A 204 -10.71 -7.38 -3.71
C TYR A 204 -9.63 -6.48 -3.12
N VAL A 205 -10.05 -5.55 -2.27
CA VAL A 205 -9.18 -4.79 -1.37
C VAL A 205 -9.43 -5.33 0.03
N LEU A 206 -8.43 -5.96 0.61
CA LEU A 206 -8.53 -6.68 1.87
C LEU A 206 -7.51 -6.11 2.84
N GLY A 207 -7.94 -5.67 4.00
CA GLY A 207 -7.06 -5.11 5.01
C GLY A 207 -7.63 -5.24 6.42
N ASN A 208 -6.86 -4.83 7.40
CA ASN A 208 -7.28 -4.82 8.80
C ASN A 208 -7.93 -3.48 9.17
N THR A 209 -7.19 -2.38 9.08
CA THR A 209 -7.63 -1.07 9.56
C THR A 209 -7.38 -0.02 8.47
N PHE A 210 -8.29 0.94 8.33
CA PHE A 210 -8.24 1.98 7.29
C PHE A 210 -8.16 1.39 5.88
N VAL A 211 -9.25 0.76 5.47
CA VAL A 211 -9.33 0.06 4.19
C VAL A 211 -10.25 0.81 3.24
N GLY A 212 -9.70 1.32 2.16
CA GLY A 212 -10.43 2.06 1.15
C GLY A 212 -10.34 1.45 -0.25
N GLY A 213 -11.42 1.53 -1.00
CA GLY A 213 -11.44 1.00 -2.37
C GLY A 213 -10.46 1.70 -3.32
N VAL A 214 -10.12 2.95 -3.03
CA VAL A 214 -9.13 3.74 -3.76
C VAL A 214 -7.93 4.03 -2.87
N VAL A 215 -8.16 4.63 -1.70
CA VAL A 215 -7.09 5.04 -0.77
C VAL A 215 -7.43 4.57 0.64
N GLY A 216 -6.48 3.94 1.31
CA GLY A 216 -6.66 3.48 2.69
C GLY A 216 -6.72 4.62 3.71
N GLY A 217 -5.94 5.66 3.52
CA GLY A 217 -5.97 6.84 4.37
C GLY A 217 -5.42 8.08 3.70
N LEU A 218 -5.90 9.23 4.12
CA LEU A 218 -5.52 10.54 3.58
C LEU A 218 -5.15 11.51 4.70
N SER A 219 -4.09 12.28 4.47
CA SER A 219 -3.77 13.44 5.30
C SER A 219 -4.40 14.74 4.76
N THR A 220 -4.17 15.82 5.46
CA THR A 220 -4.56 17.17 5.03
C THR A 220 -3.91 17.55 3.69
N GLY A 221 -4.62 18.33 2.89
CA GLY A 221 -4.13 18.79 1.57
C GLY A 221 -4.22 17.75 0.46
N THR A 222 -4.89 16.64 0.70
CA THR A 222 -5.14 15.61 -0.32
C THR A 222 -6.46 15.84 -1.03
N VAL A 223 -6.47 15.62 -2.34
CA VAL A 223 -7.65 15.80 -3.20
C VAL A 223 -7.90 14.52 -3.99
N LEU A 224 -9.11 13.98 -3.84
CA LEU A 224 -9.67 13.02 -4.77
C LEU A 224 -10.59 13.78 -5.73
N SER A 225 -10.36 13.70 -7.02
CA SER A 225 -11.12 14.47 -7.99
C SER A 225 -11.88 13.60 -9.00
N SER A 226 -12.58 14.24 -9.90
CA SER A 226 -13.47 13.62 -10.88
C SER A 226 -12.81 12.46 -11.65
N GLY A 227 -13.62 11.50 -12.07
CA GLY A 227 -13.15 10.33 -12.84
C GLY A 227 -12.51 9.22 -12.01
N THR A 228 -12.23 9.44 -10.72
CA THR A 228 -11.70 8.40 -9.85
C THR A 228 -12.80 7.47 -9.37
N GLN A 229 -12.64 6.17 -9.62
CA GLN A 229 -13.68 5.16 -9.41
C GLN A 229 -13.14 3.92 -8.71
N ASN A 230 -13.96 3.36 -7.83
CA ASN A 230 -13.73 2.03 -7.27
C ASN A 230 -14.72 1.03 -7.86
N SER A 231 -14.21 -0.06 -8.43
CA SER A 231 -14.99 -1.22 -8.90
C SER A 231 -14.65 -2.50 -8.14
N SER A 232 -13.84 -2.41 -7.08
CA SER A 232 -13.45 -3.57 -6.26
C SER A 232 -14.37 -3.74 -5.06
N HIS A 233 -14.45 -4.96 -4.56
CA HIS A 233 -15.02 -5.25 -3.26
C HIS A 233 -14.03 -4.89 -2.16
N VAL A 234 -14.49 -4.22 -1.11
CA VAL A 234 -13.64 -3.73 -0.02
C VAL A 234 -14.02 -4.42 1.29
N PHE A 235 -13.06 -5.03 1.94
CA PHE A 235 -13.26 -5.73 3.20
C PHE A 235 -12.18 -5.34 4.20
N GLY A 236 -12.59 -5.07 5.44
CA GLY A 236 -11.68 -4.72 6.51
C GLY A 236 -12.35 -4.91 7.88
N HIS A 237 -11.54 -4.83 8.92
CA HIS A 237 -12.03 -4.96 10.30
C HIS A 237 -12.49 -3.62 10.88
N ARG A 238 -11.79 -2.52 10.58
CA ARG A 238 -12.13 -1.18 11.09
C ARG A 238 -11.90 -0.12 10.02
N TYR A 239 -12.75 0.90 10.04
CA TYR A 239 -12.64 2.06 9.14
C TYR A 239 -12.58 1.64 7.67
N VAL A 240 -13.68 1.08 7.17
CA VAL A 240 -13.80 0.55 5.82
C VAL A 240 -14.68 1.47 4.98
N GLY A 241 -14.15 1.93 3.87
CA GLY A 241 -14.86 2.79 2.93
C GLY A 241 -14.77 2.31 1.49
N GLY A 242 -15.81 2.57 0.69
CA GLY A 242 -15.81 2.21 -0.72
C GLY A 242 -14.79 3.01 -1.56
N VAL A 243 -14.34 4.18 -1.06
CA VAL A 243 -13.34 5.02 -1.70
C VAL A 243 -12.18 5.30 -0.75
N VAL A 244 -12.45 5.78 0.45
CA VAL A 244 -11.45 6.07 1.50
C VAL A 244 -11.92 5.45 2.79
#